data_db17264349c898353482846bd7d0e474
#
_entry.id   db17264349c898353482846bd7d0e474
#
_cell.length_a   1.000
_cell.length_b   1.000
_cell.length_c   1.000
_cell.angle_alpha   90.00
_cell.angle_beta   90.00
_cell.angle_gamma   90.00
#
_symmetry.space_group_name_H-M   'P 1'
#
loop_
_entity.id
_entity.type
_entity.pdbx_description
1 polymer ?
#
loop_
_entity_poly.entity_id
_entity_poly.type
_entity_poly.pdbx_seq_one_letter_code
_entity_poly.pdbx_strand_id
1 'polypeptide(L)'
;TITWSFTDEKINNNFKENVEEIKIVNPISSDLNVLRNSLYPNLIYFLKKNIDRGFQNQSLFEIGPSFTGSKPGEQITVVCGIRKENEMDIYDIKRDVVKTLVELDIDKEETKVDTNTPSYYHPGRSGSIITKKDQNLIAYFGEIHPKIIDNTYGFEMFLENIVKYKTQNKKEKP
;
A
#
# COMPACT_ATOMS: atom_id res chain seq x y z
N THR A 1 -6.19 -1.01 -11.62
CA THR A 1 -6.91 0.27 -11.72
C THR A 1 -5.96 1.42 -11.96
N ILE A 2 -6.48 2.56 -12.36
CA ILE A 2 -5.79 3.86 -12.39
C ILE A 2 -6.78 4.86 -11.80
N THR A 3 -6.41 5.45 -10.67
CA THR A 3 -7.27 6.41 -9.96
C THR A 3 -6.61 7.79 -9.91
N TRP A 4 -7.39 8.79 -9.53
CA TRP A 4 -6.89 10.16 -9.38
C TRP A 4 -5.95 10.24 -8.17
N SER A 5 -4.97 11.13 -8.24
CA SER A 5 -4.08 11.43 -7.09
C SER A 5 -4.78 12.19 -5.96
N PHE A 6 -6.04 12.54 -6.16
CA PHE A 6 -6.89 13.25 -5.21
C PHE A 6 -7.81 12.26 -4.48
N THR A 7 -8.16 12.59 -3.24
CA THR A 7 -9.06 11.78 -2.42
C THR A 7 -9.78 12.65 -1.39
N ASP A 8 -10.76 12.06 -0.71
CA ASP A 8 -11.47 12.69 0.41
C ASP A 8 -10.58 12.72 1.66
N GLU A 9 -10.44 13.90 2.26
CA GLU A 9 -9.70 14.14 3.50
C GLU A 9 -10.09 13.17 4.62
N LYS A 10 -11.39 12.90 4.79
CA LYS A 10 -11.89 12.02 5.86
C LYS A 10 -11.38 10.59 5.72
N ILE A 11 -11.33 10.08 4.49
CA ILE A 11 -10.83 8.72 4.24
C ILE A 11 -9.30 8.72 4.32
N ASN A 12 -8.65 9.73 3.72
CA ASN A 12 -7.19 9.86 3.71
C ASN A 12 -6.59 9.89 5.12
N ASN A 13 -7.26 10.52 6.07
CA ASN A 13 -6.81 10.62 7.45
C ASN A 13 -6.67 9.27 8.18
N ASN A 14 -7.35 8.22 7.72
CA ASN A 14 -7.16 6.86 8.26
C ASN A 14 -5.81 6.25 7.83
N PHE A 15 -5.18 6.77 6.79
CA PHE A 15 -3.93 6.24 6.20
C PHE A 15 -2.76 7.21 6.36
N LYS A 16 -2.93 8.24 7.18
CA LYS A 16 -1.91 9.25 7.45
C LYS A 16 -1.06 8.84 8.64
N GLU A 17 0.23 8.57 8.40
CA GLU A 17 1.22 8.38 9.46
C GLU A 17 2.27 9.48 9.39
N ASN A 18 2.17 10.48 10.28
CA ASN A 18 3.17 11.57 10.42
C ASN A 18 3.46 12.35 9.13
N VAL A 19 2.54 12.35 8.18
CA VAL A 19 2.64 13.09 6.92
C VAL A 19 1.73 14.31 6.98
N GLU A 20 2.24 15.45 6.56
CA GLU A 20 1.44 16.67 6.43
C GLU A 20 0.40 16.50 5.34
N GLU A 21 -0.84 16.89 5.62
CA GLU A 21 -1.92 16.84 4.66
C GLU A 21 -1.77 17.95 3.61
N ILE A 22 -1.84 17.57 2.35
CA ILE A 22 -1.74 18.51 1.23
C ILE A 22 -3.13 18.82 0.70
N LYS A 23 -3.67 19.96 1.14
CA LYS A 23 -5.00 20.44 0.71
C LYS A 23 -4.94 21.11 -0.65
N ILE A 24 -5.98 20.87 -1.45
CA ILE A 24 -6.14 21.49 -2.76
C ILE A 24 -6.96 22.77 -2.58
N VAL A 25 -6.42 23.90 -3.04
CA VAL A 25 -7.04 25.22 -2.87
C VAL A 25 -8.39 25.31 -3.60
N ASN A 26 -8.46 24.77 -4.82
CA ASN A 26 -9.67 24.75 -5.64
C ASN A 26 -9.97 23.33 -6.11
N PRO A 27 -10.52 22.45 -5.24
CA PRO A 27 -10.78 21.07 -5.60
C PRO A 27 -11.90 20.97 -6.66
N ILE A 28 -11.80 19.96 -7.53
CA ILE A 28 -12.81 19.67 -8.57
C ILE A 28 -14.15 19.30 -7.92
N SER A 29 -14.12 18.65 -6.77
CA SER A 29 -15.29 18.36 -5.94
C SER A 29 -14.90 18.32 -4.46
N SER A 30 -15.90 18.40 -3.56
CA SER A 30 -15.70 18.31 -2.11
C SER A 30 -14.99 17.03 -1.66
N ASP A 31 -15.16 15.96 -2.42
CA ASP A 31 -14.65 14.61 -2.11
C ASP A 31 -13.26 14.36 -2.70
N LEU A 32 -12.65 15.35 -3.37
CA LEU A 32 -11.34 15.29 -4.00
C LEU A 32 -10.50 16.48 -3.56
N ASN A 33 -10.43 16.71 -2.26
CA ASN A 33 -9.94 17.94 -1.65
C ASN A 33 -8.50 17.86 -1.11
N VAL A 34 -7.89 16.66 -1.09
CA VAL A 34 -6.50 16.46 -0.66
C VAL A 34 -5.74 15.57 -1.63
N LEU A 35 -4.40 15.68 -1.66
CA LEU A 35 -3.54 14.68 -2.28
C LEU A 35 -3.43 13.45 -1.38
N ARG A 36 -3.47 12.27 -1.99
CA ARG A 36 -3.46 11.00 -1.25
C ARG A 36 -2.09 10.69 -0.62
N ASN A 37 -2.08 10.30 0.66
CA ASN A 37 -0.90 9.80 1.37
C ASN A 37 -0.71 8.28 1.21
N SER A 38 -1.72 7.58 0.72
CA SER A 38 -1.74 6.17 0.36
C SER A 38 -2.68 5.97 -0.82
N LEU A 39 -2.55 4.85 -1.53
CA LEU A 39 -3.47 4.46 -2.60
C LEU A 39 -4.74 3.79 -2.05
N TYR A 40 -4.74 3.36 -0.79
CA TYR A 40 -5.87 2.68 -0.16
C TYR A 40 -7.18 3.48 -0.17
N PRO A 41 -7.21 4.79 0.11
CA PRO A 41 -8.47 5.55 0.06
C PRO A 41 -9.24 5.36 -1.24
N ASN A 42 -8.54 5.48 -2.36
CA ASN A 42 -9.13 5.34 -3.69
C ASN A 42 -9.53 3.89 -3.99
N LEU A 43 -8.67 2.91 -3.67
CA LEU A 43 -8.98 1.50 -3.89
C LEU A 43 -10.18 1.05 -3.05
N ILE A 44 -10.26 1.47 -1.78
CA ILE A 44 -11.39 1.16 -0.88
C ILE A 44 -12.69 1.79 -1.39
N TYR A 45 -12.63 3.02 -1.91
CA TYR A 45 -13.79 3.67 -2.51
C TYR A 45 -14.36 2.82 -3.66
N PHE A 46 -13.50 2.37 -4.59
CA PHE A 46 -13.95 1.56 -5.71
C PHE A 46 -14.35 0.14 -5.30
N LEU A 47 -13.67 -0.45 -4.32
CA LEU A 47 -14.05 -1.73 -3.74
C LEU A 47 -15.48 -1.67 -3.18
N LYS A 48 -15.78 -0.68 -2.33
CA LYS A 48 -17.13 -0.48 -1.77
C LYS A 48 -18.17 -0.28 -2.87
N LYS A 49 -17.88 0.58 -3.84
CA LYS A 49 -18.77 0.83 -4.97
C LYS A 49 -19.08 -0.41 -5.81
N ASN A 50 -18.12 -1.31 -5.96
CA ASN A 50 -18.32 -2.58 -6.64
C ASN A 50 -19.16 -3.55 -5.81
N ILE A 51 -18.92 -3.62 -4.49
CA ILE A 51 -19.72 -4.42 -3.57
C ILE A 51 -21.18 -3.97 -3.57
N ASP A 52 -21.44 -2.67 -3.54
CA ASP A 52 -22.79 -2.09 -3.62
C ASP A 52 -23.52 -2.44 -4.93
N ARG A 53 -22.77 -2.75 -5.99
CA ARG A 53 -23.28 -3.24 -7.27
C ARG A 53 -23.44 -4.77 -7.35
N GLY A 54 -23.19 -5.49 -6.25
CA GLY A 54 -23.35 -6.93 -6.15
C GLY A 54 -22.11 -7.77 -6.43
N PHE A 55 -20.95 -7.15 -6.68
CA PHE A 55 -19.69 -7.89 -6.86
C PHE A 55 -19.05 -8.17 -5.50
N GLN A 56 -19.18 -9.40 -4.99
CA GLN A 56 -18.75 -9.77 -3.64
C GLN A 56 -17.24 -10.03 -3.53
N ASN A 57 -16.65 -10.76 -4.47
CA ASN A 57 -15.25 -11.10 -4.46
C ASN A 57 -14.48 -10.15 -5.36
N GLN A 58 -13.59 -9.35 -4.78
CA GLN A 58 -12.89 -8.28 -5.48
C GLN A 58 -11.40 -8.28 -5.16
N SER A 59 -10.60 -8.15 -6.20
CA SER A 59 -9.17 -7.90 -6.12
C SER A 59 -8.83 -6.70 -6.99
N LEU A 60 -8.33 -5.64 -6.38
CA LEU A 60 -7.95 -4.40 -7.06
C LEU A 60 -6.49 -4.08 -6.76
N PHE A 61 -5.75 -3.59 -7.74
CA PHE A 61 -4.41 -3.04 -7.52
C PHE A 61 -4.16 -1.81 -8.38
N GLU A 62 -3.24 -1.00 -7.93
CA GLU A 62 -2.78 0.21 -8.61
C GLU A 62 -1.29 0.42 -8.37
N ILE A 63 -0.60 0.96 -9.37
CA ILE A 63 0.75 1.49 -9.24
C ILE A 63 0.65 2.99 -9.45
N GLY A 64 1.06 3.77 -8.45
CA GLY A 64 0.91 5.22 -8.53
C GLY A 64 1.63 5.98 -7.42
N PRO A 65 1.61 7.31 -7.48
CA PRO A 65 2.24 8.15 -6.48
C PRO A 65 1.44 8.19 -5.18
N SER A 66 2.18 8.17 -4.08
CA SER A 66 1.78 8.53 -2.72
C SER A 66 2.57 9.76 -2.33
N PHE A 67 1.90 10.79 -1.81
CA PHE A 67 2.53 12.08 -1.52
C PHE A 67 2.96 12.14 -0.06
N THR A 68 4.24 12.46 0.16
CA THR A 68 4.87 12.48 1.49
C THR A 68 5.13 13.89 2.00
N GLY A 69 4.92 14.91 1.17
CA GLY A 69 5.11 16.32 1.51
C GLY A 69 4.59 17.24 0.42
N SER A 70 4.58 18.55 0.71
CA SER A 70 3.99 19.58 -0.14
C SER A 70 4.92 20.12 -1.23
N LYS A 71 6.22 19.75 -1.20
CA LYS A 71 7.19 20.24 -2.18
C LYS A 71 7.24 19.33 -3.41
N PRO A 72 7.56 19.87 -4.59
CA PRO A 72 7.80 19.07 -5.78
C PRO A 72 8.85 17.98 -5.53
N GLY A 73 8.52 16.72 -5.87
CA GLY A 73 9.38 15.57 -5.65
C GLY A 73 9.20 14.86 -4.30
N GLU A 74 8.44 15.39 -3.37
CA GLU A 74 8.08 14.71 -2.11
C GLU A 74 6.93 13.72 -2.34
N GLN A 75 7.22 12.72 -3.16
CA GLN A 75 6.33 11.61 -3.48
C GLN A 75 7.13 10.33 -3.67
N ILE A 76 6.48 9.21 -3.45
CA ILE A 76 7.03 7.87 -3.69
C ILE A 76 6.08 7.08 -4.59
N THR A 77 6.61 6.14 -5.36
CA THR A 77 5.79 5.23 -6.16
C THR A 77 5.50 3.97 -5.36
N VAL A 78 4.23 3.68 -5.19
CA VAL A 78 3.75 2.53 -4.43
C VAL A 78 2.96 1.60 -5.35
N VAL A 79 3.22 0.30 -5.23
CA VAL A 79 2.31 -0.75 -5.72
C VAL A 79 1.40 -1.11 -4.57
N CYS A 80 0.12 -0.82 -4.69
CA CYS A 80 -0.87 -1.10 -3.65
C CYS A 80 -1.94 -2.03 -4.19
N GLY A 81 -2.29 -3.04 -3.42
CA GLY A 81 -3.38 -3.95 -3.74
C GLY A 81 -4.29 -4.20 -2.56
N ILE A 82 -5.57 -4.42 -2.85
CA ILE A 82 -6.56 -4.86 -1.87
C ILE A 82 -7.36 -6.04 -2.40
N ARG A 83 -7.72 -6.93 -1.49
CA ARG A 83 -8.55 -8.10 -1.79
C ARG A 83 -9.63 -8.27 -0.72
N LYS A 84 -10.84 -8.58 -1.16
CA LYS A 84 -11.95 -8.98 -0.31
C LYS A 84 -12.58 -10.23 -0.91
N GLU A 85 -12.41 -11.35 -0.23
CA GLU A 85 -12.92 -12.66 -0.64
C GLU A 85 -13.42 -13.42 0.58
N ASN A 86 -14.34 -14.37 0.40
CA ASN A 86 -15.05 -15.03 1.51
C ASN A 86 -14.14 -15.88 2.42
N GLU A 87 -13.10 -16.51 1.88
CA GLU A 87 -12.22 -17.44 2.60
C GLU A 87 -10.75 -17.02 2.50
N MET A 88 -10.48 -15.75 2.73
CA MET A 88 -9.13 -15.20 2.64
C MET A 88 -8.51 -14.99 4.02
N ASP A 89 -7.19 -15.20 4.09
CA ASP A 89 -6.40 -14.92 5.28
C ASP A 89 -5.14 -14.08 4.98
N ILE A 90 -4.39 -13.77 6.03
CA ILE A 90 -3.15 -13.00 5.93
C ILE A 90 -2.08 -13.71 5.07
N TYR A 91 -2.08 -15.03 5.00
CA TYR A 91 -1.08 -15.77 4.23
C TYR A 91 -1.31 -15.67 2.73
N ASP A 92 -2.56 -15.44 2.30
CA ASP A 92 -2.89 -15.22 0.89
C ASP A 92 -2.29 -13.92 0.40
N ILE A 93 -2.50 -12.82 1.13
CA ILE A 93 -1.93 -11.52 0.75
C ILE A 93 -0.41 -11.49 0.88
N LYS A 94 0.16 -12.15 1.90
CA LYS A 94 1.60 -12.33 2.02
C LYS A 94 2.18 -13.08 0.83
N ARG A 95 1.50 -14.14 0.36
CA ARG A 95 1.92 -14.92 -0.81
C ARG A 95 1.96 -14.08 -2.08
N ASP A 96 0.98 -13.18 -2.28
CA ASP A 96 0.96 -12.27 -3.42
C ASP A 96 2.18 -11.34 -3.40
N VAL A 97 2.51 -10.76 -2.25
CA VAL A 97 3.72 -9.93 -2.11
C VAL A 97 4.99 -10.72 -2.37
N VAL A 98 5.16 -11.90 -1.74
CA VAL A 98 6.36 -12.71 -1.89
C VAL A 98 6.56 -13.18 -3.33
N LYS A 99 5.49 -13.60 -4.02
CA LYS A 99 5.56 -13.96 -5.44
C LYS A 99 6.00 -12.79 -6.30
N THR A 100 5.44 -11.59 -6.05
CA THR A 100 5.84 -10.38 -6.77
C THR A 100 7.31 -10.04 -6.55
N LEU A 101 7.84 -10.20 -5.33
CA LEU A 101 9.25 -9.98 -5.03
C LEU A 101 10.16 -10.97 -5.77
N VAL A 102 9.77 -12.24 -5.85
CA VAL A 102 10.51 -13.27 -6.60
C VAL A 102 10.57 -12.91 -8.09
N GLU A 103 9.45 -12.49 -8.69
CA GLU A 103 9.41 -12.02 -10.09
C GLU A 103 10.25 -10.74 -10.32
N LEU A 104 10.49 -9.98 -9.27
CA LEU A 104 11.39 -8.84 -9.28
C LEU A 104 12.84 -9.21 -8.95
N ASP A 105 13.23 -10.48 -8.98
CA ASP A 105 14.57 -11.01 -8.64
C ASP A 105 15.02 -10.62 -7.21
N ILE A 106 14.11 -10.56 -6.26
CA ILE A 106 14.44 -10.40 -4.85
C ILE A 106 14.30 -11.76 -4.19
N ASP A 107 15.43 -12.32 -3.75
CA ASP A 107 15.43 -13.63 -3.11
C ASP A 107 14.72 -13.56 -1.75
N LYS A 108 13.87 -14.55 -1.50
CA LYS A 108 13.20 -14.74 -0.22
C LYS A 108 14.20 -14.85 0.95
N GLU A 109 15.37 -15.43 0.69
CA GLU A 109 16.43 -15.56 1.70
C GLU A 109 17.09 -14.23 2.07
N GLU A 110 16.96 -13.20 1.23
CA GLU A 110 17.48 -11.85 1.47
C GLU A 110 16.53 -10.97 2.29
N THR A 111 15.31 -11.43 2.51
CA THR A 111 14.26 -10.70 3.24
C THR A 111 13.85 -11.42 4.53
N LYS A 112 13.22 -10.68 5.42
CA LYS A 112 12.55 -11.22 6.61
C LYS A 112 11.23 -10.49 6.87
N VAL A 113 10.34 -11.16 7.59
CA VAL A 113 9.10 -10.55 8.08
C VAL A 113 9.37 -9.88 9.42
N ASP A 114 8.82 -8.68 9.59
CA ASP A 114 8.78 -7.93 10.84
C ASP A 114 7.31 -7.63 11.20
N THR A 115 7.05 -7.34 12.46
CA THR A 115 5.72 -7.04 13.00
C THR A 115 5.37 -5.56 13.00
N ASN A 116 6.34 -4.69 12.68
CA ASN A 116 6.10 -3.25 12.66
C ASN A 116 5.30 -2.84 11.42
N THR A 117 4.06 -2.43 11.63
CA THR A 117 3.12 -2.00 10.58
C THR A 117 2.38 -0.74 10.98
N PRO A 118 1.96 0.07 9.98
CA PRO A 118 1.10 1.23 10.20
C PRO A 118 -0.20 0.90 10.95
N SER A 119 -0.74 1.89 11.65
CA SER A 119 -1.94 1.75 12.48
C SER A 119 -3.23 1.44 11.71
N TYR A 120 -3.23 1.65 10.42
CA TYR A 120 -4.35 1.29 9.54
C TYR A 120 -4.38 -0.20 9.15
N TYR A 121 -3.40 -0.98 9.55
CA TYR A 121 -3.46 -2.44 9.53
C TYR A 121 -3.93 -3.01 10.87
N HIS A 122 -4.46 -4.22 10.82
CA HIS A 122 -4.83 -4.96 12.02
C HIS A 122 -3.57 -5.37 12.82
N PRO A 123 -3.46 -5.04 14.11
CA PRO A 123 -2.19 -5.20 14.88
C PRO A 123 -1.71 -6.65 15.02
N GLY A 124 -2.60 -7.64 14.93
CA GLY A 124 -2.25 -9.05 15.04
C GLY A 124 -2.32 -9.83 13.73
N ARG A 125 -2.78 -9.20 12.63
CA ARG A 125 -2.92 -9.84 11.32
C ARG A 125 -2.31 -8.98 10.22
N SER A 126 -1.08 -8.53 10.48
CA SER A 126 -0.28 -7.76 9.52
C SER A 126 1.20 -7.98 9.74
N GLY A 127 2.01 -7.57 8.79
CA GLY A 127 3.46 -7.62 8.85
C GLY A 127 4.09 -6.73 7.79
N SER A 128 5.38 -6.48 7.96
CA SER A 128 6.23 -5.85 6.97
C SER A 128 7.25 -6.82 6.42
N ILE A 129 7.71 -6.59 5.22
CA ILE A 129 8.87 -7.28 4.63
C ILE A 129 10.01 -6.27 4.57
N ILE A 130 11.12 -6.62 5.21
CA ILE A 130 12.33 -5.81 5.25
C ILE A 130 13.51 -6.63 4.77
N THR A 131 14.53 -5.97 4.24
CA THR A 131 15.80 -6.62 3.86
C THR A 131 16.58 -7.03 5.10
N LYS A 132 17.26 -8.18 5.07
CA LYS A 132 18.06 -8.65 6.20
C LYS A 132 19.31 -7.79 6.43
N LYS A 133 19.94 -7.31 5.36
CA LYS A 133 21.23 -6.62 5.38
C LYS A 133 21.14 -5.23 6.02
N ASP A 134 20.25 -4.41 5.53
CA ASP A 134 20.17 -2.98 5.87
C ASP A 134 18.82 -2.57 6.49
N GLN A 135 17.96 -3.56 6.79
CA GLN A 135 16.64 -3.38 7.40
C GLN A 135 15.73 -2.41 6.61
N ASN A 136 15.95 -2.26 5.30
CA ASN A 136 15.12 -1.43 4.45
C ASN A 136 13.72 -2.02 4.31
N LEU A 137 12.72 -1.20 4.49
CA LEU A 137 11.32 -1.55 4.28
C LEU A 137 11.06 -1.77 2.79
N ILE A 138 10.52 -2.93 2.43
CA ILE A 138 10.14 -3.31 1.07
C ILE A 138 8.63 -3.26 0.88
N ALA A 139 7.88 -3.82 1.84
CA ALA A 139 6.42 -3.89 1.74
C ALA A 139 5.76 -3.95 3.12
N TYR A 140 4.51 -3.50 3.17
CA TYR A 140 3.53 -3.88 4.20
C TYR A 140 2.51 -4.84 3.61
N PHE A 141 1.94 -5.71 4.44
CA PHE A 141 0.84 -6.59 4.07
C PHE A 141 0.01 -6.96 5.30
N GLY A 142 -1.26 -7.25 5.09
CA GLY A 142 -2.14 -7.71 6.17
C GLY A 142 -3.59 -7.35 5.98
N GLU A 143 -4.37 -7.62 7.00
CA GLU A 143 -5.75 -7.16 7.08
C GLU A 143 -5.78 -5.65 7.34
N ILE A 144 -6.55 -4.92 6.56
CA ILE A 144 -6.84 -3.52 6.85
C ILE A 144 -7.66 -3.46 8.14
N HIS A 145 -7.39 -2.46 8.98
CA HIS A 145 -8.05 -2.37 10.29
C HIS A 145 -9.58 -2.37 10.14
N PRO A 146 -10.34 -3.23 10.86
CA PRO A 146 -11.79 -3.37 10.71
C PRO A 146 -12.60 -2.09 10.93
N LYS A 147 -12.04 -1.11 11.65
CA LYS A 147 -12.64 0.24 11.78
C LYS A 147 -12.71 1.01 10.45
N ILE A 148 -11.87 0.68 9.49
CA ILE A 148 -11.79 1.32 8.17
C ILE A 148 -12.65 0.53 7.17
N ILE A 149 -12.38 -0.77 7.08
CA ILE A 149 -13.13 -1.70 6.23
C ILE A 149 -12.98 -3.12 6.77
N ASP A 150 -14.09 -3.82 6.86
CA ASP A 150 -14.14 -5.17 7.40
C ASP A 150 -13.70 -6.22 6.37
N ASN A 151 -13.07 -7.30 6.86
CA ASN A 151 -12.67 -8.48 6.08
C ASN A 151 -12.01 -8.14 4.74
N THR A 152 -11.04 -7.25 4.78
CA THR A 152 -10.31 -6.77 3.59
C THR A 152 -8.81 -6.81 3.87
N TYR A 153 -8.07 -7.44 2.97
CA TYR A 153 -6.63 -7.60 3.06
C TYR A 153 -5.94 -6.74 2.01
N GLY A 154 -4.77 -6.24 2.33
CA GLY A 154 -4.04 -5.39 1.40
C GLY A 154 -2.53 -5.47 1.56
N PHE A 155 -1.84 -4.90 0.58
CA PHE A 155 -0.40 -4.71 0.61
C PHE A 155 0.00 -3.38 -0.01
N GLU A 156 1.13 -2.87 0.41
CA GLU A 156 1.84 -1.73 -0.19
C GLU A 156 3.29 -2.12 -0.40
N MET A 157 3.82 -1.94 -1.61
CA MET A 157 5.23 -2.20 -1.94
C MET A 157 5.88 -0.90 -2.41
N PHE A 158 7.04 -0.56 -1.87
CA PHE A 158 7.75 0.69 -2.09
C PHE A 158 8.80 0.54 -3.19
N LEU A 159 8.48 0.99 -4.41
CA LEU A 159 9.32 0.74 -5.58
C LEU A 159 10.71 1.38 -5.47
N GLU A 160 10.83 2.57 -4.92
CA GLU A 160 12.13 3.24 -4.72
C GLU A 160 13.06 2.39 -3.84
N ASN A 161 12.52 1.79 -2.77
CA ASN A 161 13.29 0.93 -1.87
C ASN A 161 13.71 -0.38 -2.56
N ILE A 162 12.84 -0.96 -3.38
CA ILE A 162 13.11 -2.15 -4.19
C ILE A 162 14.23 -1.85 -5.21
N VAL A 163 14.13 -0.74 -5.94
CA VAL A 163 15.13 -0.34 -6.94
C VAL A 163 16.48 -0.05 -6.26
N LYS A 164 16.46 0.67 -5.15
CA LYS A 164 17.68 0.96 -4.36
C LYS A 164 18.38 -0.32 -3.94
N TYR A 165 17.65 -1.28 -3.38
CA TYR A 165 18.16 -2.57 -2.97
C TYR A 165 18.79 -3.35 -4.13
N LYS A 166 18.10 -3.46 -5.27
CA LYS A 166 18.61 -4.14 -6.47
C LYS A 166 19.87 -3.49 -7.01
N THR A 167 19.95 -2.15 -7.00
CA THR A 167 21.10 -1.40 -7.49
C THR A 167 22.33 -1.60 -6.59
N GLN A 168 22.15 -1.67 -5.29
CA GLN A 168 23.22 -1.92 -4.33
C GLN A 168 23.78 -3.35 -4.50
N ASN A 169 22.92 -4.36 -4.61
CA ASN A 169 23.33 -5.75 -4.75
C ASN A 169 24.00 -6.06 -6.11
N LYS A 170 23.64 -5.35 -7.20
CA LYS A 170 24.34 -5.49 -8.49
C LYS A 170 25.78 -5.02 -8.45
N LYS A 171 26.12 -4.05 -7.59
CA LYS A 171 27.51 -3.55 -7.44
C LYS A 171 28.40 -4.48 -6.62
N GLU A 172 27.82 -5.40 -5.87
CA GLU A 172 28.55 -6.31 -4.97
C GLU A 172 28.73 -7.72 -5.58
N LYS A 173 28.09 -8.02 -6.72
CA LYS A 173 28.39 -9.26 -7.49
C LYS A 173 29.60 -8.98 -8.38
N PRO A 174 30.71 -9.74 -8.18
CA PRO A 174 31.94 -9.59 -8.99
C PRO A 174 31.70 -9.91 -10.46
#